data_69f00724473861942bc924813c6c6ba1
#
_entry.id   69f00724473861942bc924813c6c6ba1
#
_cell.length_a   1.000
_cell.length_b   1.000
_cell.length_c   1.000
_cell.angle_alpha   90.00
_cell.angle_beta   90.00
_cell.angle_gamma   90.00
#
_symmetry.space_group_name_H-M   'P 1'
#
loop_
_entity.id
_entity.type
_entity.pdbx_description
1 polymer ?
#
loop_
_entity_poly.entity_id
_entity_poly.type
_entity_poly.pdbx_seq_one_letter_code
_entity_poly.pdbx_strand_id
1 'polypeptide(L)'
;MKKLPSRVFLVLLFTLLLAFSLHGQLDPGGELQYLQGSDGAIYFYAQVQGIIPVYLWVDFPQLQNLEPSSPFPQGWVIPPTLSEQEELQSSLLSLLPEAPPEDLEIPPDGLILFSLRPKANSSTRFQIQFRYTYGIPMDPRSHDHLYLFPFPHGTKFQVTQGFNGSFTHFGENQYALDFDLGVGDPIHAARSGRVIGVKEDSNRGGASSSFASYGNYILVYHDDGSFGNYVHLRQNGALVEVGDWVEAGQLLGYSGNTGQASGPHLHFDVRVPTSDGQFKSIPVRFVSLYGEIIDPEVGKSYYAVHPGGQPFVPVFGDDIRDEDFAGYLEAVPRGDSLEIRTEVVDSTTLVFLQNTYNQAYWVEISLSLTNLLSTQGSRIIREVPAQTEVFLTLLRPANPERGWSHRIQYRFRPLP
;
A
#
# COMPACT_ATOMS: atom_id res chain seq x y z
N MET A 1 58.37 -35.56 -4.77
CA MET A 1 58.04 -34.18 -5.07
C MET A 1 56.51 -34.11 -5.21
N LYS A 2 55.81 -33.64 -4.19
CA LYS A 2 54.35 -33.47 -4.22
C LYS A 2 54.08 -32.16 -4.95
N LYS A 3 53.33 -32.22 -6.05
CA LYS A 3 52.83 -31.02 -6.74
C LYS A 3 51.84 -30.31 -5.85
N LEU A 4 52.10 -29.06 -5.49
CA LEU A 4 51.12 -28.18 -4.86
C LEU A 4 49.94 -27.97 -5.81
N PRO A 5 48.70 -27.91 -5.33
CA PRO A 5 47.56 -27.60 -6.15
C PRO A 5 47.60 -26.12 -6.58
N SER A 6 47.22 -25.89 -7.84
CA SER A 6 47.10 -24.57 -8.44
C SER A 6 46.18 -23.69 -7.58
N ARG A 7 46.71 -22.57 -7.08
CA ARG A 7 45.95 -21.58 -6.34
C ARG A 7 44.87 -20.95 -7.26
N VAL A 8 43.64 -21.24 -6.92
CA VAL A 8 42.49 -20.51 -7.50
C VAL A 8 42.55 -19.11 -6.90
N PHE A 9 42.91 -18.09 -7.69
CA PHE A 9 42.74 -16.70 -7.26
C PHE A 9 41.28 -16.33 -7.50
N LEU A 10 40.50 -16.39 -6.43
CA LEU A 10 39.12 -15.94 -6.38
C LEU A 10 39.12 -14.42 -6.11
N VAL A 11 38.88 -13.61 -7.13
CA VAL A 11 38.60 -12.18 -6.94
C VAL A 11 37.09 -12.04 -6.83
N LEU A 12 36.60 -11.98 -5.58
CA LEU A 12 35.22 -11.64 -5.27
C LEU A 12 35.01 -10.14 -5.45
N LEU A 13 34.35 -9.71 -6.52
CA LEU A 13 33.64 -8.44 -6.53
C LEU A 13 32.19 -8.72 -6.15
N PHE A 14 31.88 -8.58 -4.86
CA PHE A 14 30.50 -8.46 -4.42
C PHE A 14 29.99 -7.09 -4.88
N THR A 15 29.36 -7.01 -6.02
CA THR A 15 28.40 -5.94 -6.24
C THR A 15 27.07 -6.42 -5.65
N LEU A 16 26.91 -6.12 -4.37
CA LEU A 16 25.59 -6.08 -3.75
C LEU A 16 24.85 -4.95 -4.47
N LEU A 17 24.13 -5.26 -5.55
CA LEU A 17 23.10 -4.38 -6.05
C LEU A 17 21.98 -4.42 -5.01
N LEU A 18 22.15 -3.61 -3.96
CA LEU A 18 21.03 -3.12 -3.19
C LEU A 18 20.14 -2.42 -4.20
N ALA A 19 19.16 -3.13 -4.73
CA ALA A 19 17.99 -2.48 -5.28
C ALA A 19 17.40 -1.67 -4.12
N PHE A 20 17.74 -0.38 -4.06
CA PHE A 20 17.07 0.56 -3.21
C PHE A 20 15.64 0.67 -3.74
N SER A 21 14.78 -0.24 -3.30
CA SER A 21 13.36 0.03 -3.27
C SER A 21 13.13 1.20 -2.35
N LEU A 22 12.37 2.17 -2.81
CA LEU A 22 12.03 3.42 -2.09
C LEU A 22 11.22 3.21 -0.79
N HIS A 23 10.89 1.97 -0.45
CA HIS A 23 10.19 1.57 0.78
C HIS A 23 11.05 0.50 1.44
N GLY A 24 11.30 0.62 2.73
CA GLY A 24 12.07 -0.34 3.52
C GLY A 24 11.55 -1.75 3.27
N GLN A 25 12.12 -2.43 2.30
CA GLN A 25 11.69 -3.74 1.87
C GLN A 25 12.08 -4.77 2.89
N LEU A 26 11.17 -5.65 3.13
CA LEU A 26 11.34 -6.93 3.75
C LEU A 26 12.47 -7.65 3.03
N ASP A 27 13.63 -7.72 3.67
CA ASP A 27 14.65 -8.69 3.33
C ASP A 27 14.15 -10.02 3.89
N PRO A 28 13.87 -11.04 3.06
CA PRO A 28 13.50 -12.37 3.56
C PRO A 28 14.63 -13.04 4.34
N GLY A 29 15.75 -12.34 4.61
CA GLY A 29 16.86 -12.86 5.38
C GLY A 29 17.57 -14.04 4.72
N GLY A 30 17.43 -14.18 3.40
CA GLY A 30 18.05 -15.25 2.65
C GLY A 30 19.53 -14.95 2.34
N GLU A 31 20.39 -15.93 2.53
CA GLU A 31 21.79 -15.89 2.12
C GLU A 31 22.04 -16.89 1.00
N LEU A 32 22.65 -16.45 -0.10
CA LEU A 32 23.22 -17.33 -1.09
C LEU A 32 24.72 -17.46 -0.84
N GLN A 33 25.15 -18.66 -0.48
CA GLN A 33 26.52 -18.97 -0.17
C GLN A 33 27.08 -20.03 -1.14
N TYR A 34 28.37 -20.28 -1.10
CA TYR A 34 28.98 -21.33 -1.91
C TYR A 34 30.13 -22.02 -1.17
N LEU A 35 30.37 -23.28 -1.51
CA LEU A 35 31.49 -24.10 -1.05
C LEU A 35 32.17 -24.77 -2.26
N GLN A 36 33.45 -25.01 -2.16
CA GLN A 36 34.19 -25.79 -3.16
C GLN A 36 34.32 -27.22 -2.70
N GLY A 37 33.79 -28.14 -3.47
CA GLY A 37 33.91 -29.58 -3.23
C GLY A 37 35.32 -30.14 -3.52
N SER A 38 35.63 -31.30 -2.99
CA SER A 38 36.87 -32.04 -3.29
C SER A 38 37.00 -32.45 -4.77
N ASP A 39 35.88 -32.49 -5.48
CA ASP A 39 35.78 -32.70 -6.94
C ASP A 39 36.14 -31.45 -7.76
N GLY A 40 36.41 -30.32 -7.08
CA GLY A 40 36.76 -29.04 -7.68
C GLY A 40 35.55 -28.21 -8.15
N ALA A 41 34.32 -28.73 -8.06
CA ALA A 41 33.12 -27.96 -8.35
C ALA A 41 32.82 -26.93 -7.24
N ILE A 42 32.08 -25.87 -7.60
CA ILE A 42 31.59 -24.85 -6.68
C ILE A 42 30.10 -25.08 -6.53
N TYR A 43 29.65 -25.39 -5.31
CA TYR A 43 28.26 -25.65 -4.98
C TYR A 43 27.64 -24.43 -4.33
N PHE A 44 26.56 -23.94 -4.90
CA PHE A 44 25.80 -22.81 -4.37
C PHE A 44 24.61 -23.34 -3.55
N TYR A 45 24.47 -22.84 -2.35
CA TYR A 45 23.34 -23.18 -1.48
C TYR A 45 22.70 -21.94 -0.88
N ALA A 46 21.40 -22.02 -0.65
CA ALA A 46 20.63 -20.99 0.02
C ALA A 46 20.23 -21.46 1.41
N GLN A 47 20.25 -20.53 2.37
CA GLN A 47 19.62 -20.67 3.66
C GLN A 47 18.48 -19.68 3.73
N VAL A 48 17.25 -20.15 3.85
CA VAL A 48 16.04 -19.31 3.88
C VAL A 48 15.15 -19.80 5.01
N GLN A 49 14.80 -18.89 5.91
CA GLN A 49 13.80 -19.13 6.95
C GLN A 49 12.64 -18.15 6.74
N GLY A 50 11.44 -18.65 6.61
CA GLY A 50 10.27 -17.81 6.37
C GLY A 50 8.97 -18.51 6.71
N ILE A 51 7.90 -17.75 6.75
CA ILE A 51 6.54 -18.26 7.00
C ILE A 51 5.72 -18.39 5.72
N ILE A 52 6.29 -17.96 4.58
CA ILE A 52 5.74 -18.07 3.24
C ILE A 52 6.86 -18.43 2.25
N PRO A 53 6.54 -18.88 1.03
CA PRO A 53 7.55 -19.17 0.01
C PRO A 53 8.45 -17.95 -0.27
N VAL A 54 9.70 -18.22 -0.58
CA VAL A 54 10.68 -17.21 -1.01
C VAL A 54 11.15 -17.55 -2.43
N TYR A 55 11.15 -16.58 -3.30
CA TYR A 55 11.70 -16.70 -4.63
C TYR A 55 13.13 -16.16 -4.66
N LEU A 56 14.09 -17.00 -5.04
CA LEU A 56 15.47 -16.61 -5.29
C LEU A 56 15.73 -16.59 -6.80
N TRP A 57 16.09 -15.42 -7.32
CA TRP A 57 16.54 -15.24 -8.68
C TRP A 57 18.07 -15.07 -8.70
N VAL A 58 18.74 -15.74 -9.67
CA VAL A 58 20.20 -15.71 -9.82
C VAL A 58 20.56 -15.51 -11.27
N ASP A 59 21.61 -14.70 -11.52
CA ASP A 59 22.24 -14.53 -12.83
C ASP A 59 23.76 -14.42 -12.71
N PHE A 60 24.45 -14.76 -13.77
CA PHE A 60 25.90 -14.63 -13.93
C PHE A 60 26.25 -13.67 -15.07
N PRO A 61 26.35 -12.36 -14.82
CA PRO A 61 26.79 -11.40 -15.84
C PRO A 61 28.17 -11.72 -16.43
N GLN A 62 29.00 -12.42 -15.67
CA GLN A 62 30.27 -12.89 -16.12
C GLN A 62 30.53 -14.32 -15.63
N LEU A 63 30.81 -15.23 -16.58
CA LEU A 63 31.16 -16.62 -16.30
C LEU A 63 32.30 -17.03 -17.23
N GLN A 64 33.48 -17.25 -16.67
CA GLN A 64 34.69 -17.60 -17.47
C GLN A 64 35.27 -18.96 -17.03
N ASN A 65 35.42 -19.87 -17.97
CA ASN A 65 35.97 -21.21 -17.78
C ASN A 65 35.23 -22.04 -16.69
N LEU A 66 33.95 -21.78 -16.56
CA LEU A 66 33.03 -22.50 -15.69
C LEU A 66 31.83 -22.98 -16.51
N GLU A 67 31.31 -24.14 -16.17
CA GLU A 67 30.10 -24.69 -16.75
C GLU A 67 29.05 -24.85 -15.67
N PRO A 68 27.90 -24.17 -15.75
CA PRO A 68 26.85 -24.28 -14.78
C PRO A 68 26.05 -25.57 -14.99
N SER A 69 25.54 -26.14 -13.89
CA SER A 69 24.66 -27.32 -13.91
C SER A 69 23.28 -27.02 -14.52
N SER A 70 22.91 -25.74 -14.64
CA SER A 70 21.66 -25.27 -15.25
C SER A 70 21.87 -23.94 -15.96
N PRO A 71 21.03 -23.58 -16.96
CA PRO A 71 21.11 -22.29 -17.66
C PRO A 71 20.72 -21.13 -16.73
N PHE A 72 21.31 -19.93 -16.97
CA PHE A 72 21.05 -18.69 -16.26
C PHE A 72 20.61 -17.57 -17.23
N PRO A 73 19.78 -16.57 -16.80
CA PRO A 73 19.25 -16.42 -15.41
C PRO A 73 18.24 -17.51 -15.05
N GLN A 74 18.16 -17.85 -13.76
CA GLN A 74 17.24 -18.85 -13.25
C GLN A 74 16.71 -18.44 -11.89
N GLY A 75 15.50 -18.92 -11.56
CA GLY A 75 14.86 -18.72 -10.27
C GLY A 75 14.36 -19.99 -9.64
N TRP A 76 14.34 -20.01 -8.31
CA TRP A 76 13.85 -21.12 -7.51
C TRP A 76 12.83 -20.61 -6.49
N VAL A 77 11.71 -21.30 -6.35
CA VAL A 77 10.77 -21.09 -5.26
C VAL A 77 11.20 -21.99 -4.10
N ILE A 78 11.59 -21.38 -3.00
CA ILE A 78 11.99 -22.08 -1.78
C ILE A 78 10.79 -22.10 -0.84
N PRO A 79 10.23 -23.27 -0.53
CA PRO A 79 9.06 -23.39 0.33
C PRO A 79 9.38 -23.05 1.80
N PRO A 80 8.36 -22.69 2.62
CA PRO A 80 8.57 -22.22 3.98
C PRO A 80 8.88 -23.34 4.99
N THR A 81 8.50 -24.60 4.70
CA THR A 81 8.65 -25.70 5.66
C THR A 81 9.87 -26.57 5.36
N LEU A 82 10.52 -27.10 6.40
CA LEU A 82 11.68 -27.97 6.25
C LEU A 82 11.37 -29.23 5.45
N SER A 83 10.18 -29.83 5.60
CA SER A 83 9.79 -31.03 4.85
C SER A 83 9.66 -30.75 3.35
N GLU A 84 9.08 -29.61 2.97
CA GLU A 84 9.00 -29.20 1.57
C GLU A 84 10.37 -28.81 1.00
N GLN A 85 11.28 -28.27 1.84
CA GLN A 85 12.65 -27.99 1.46
C GLN A 85 13.45 -29.29 1.23
N GLU A 86 13.23 -30.35 2.01
CA GLU A 86 13.83 -31.67 1.81
C GLU A 86 13.38 -32.32 0.49
N GLU A 87 12.08 -32.20 0.14
CA GLU A 87 11.57 -32.67 -1.14
C GLU A 87 12.18 -31.89 -2.30
N LEU A 88 12.26 -30.57 -2.19
CA LEU A 88 12.90 -29.70 -3.18
C LEU A 88 14.39 -30.06 -3.32
N GLN A 89 15.12 -30.28 -2.21
CA GLN A 89 16.53 -30.67 -2.21
C GLN A 89 16.75 -31.98 -2.98
N SER A 90 15.92 -32.98 -2.76
CA SER A 90 15.99 -34.26 -3.46
C SER A 90 15.82 -34.07 -4.98
N SER A 91 14.88 -33.22 -5.38
CA SER A 91 14.64 -32.88 -6.78
C SER A 91 15.84 -32.14 -7.40
N LEU A 92 16.37 -31.12 -6.70
CA LEU A 92 17.51 -30.32 -7.18
C LEU A 92 18.79 -31.16 -7.31
N LEU A 93 19.08 -32.02 -6.35
CA LEU A 93 20.23 -32.94 -6.41
C LEU A 93 20.18 -33.87 -7.62
N SER A 94 18.96 -34.30 -8.03
CA SER A 94 18.78 -35.14 -9.23
C SER A 94 19.08 -34.41 -10.55
N LEU A 95 19.07 -33.07 -10.53
CA LEU A 95 19.38 -32.21 -11.71
C LEU A 95 20.87 -31.87 -11.82
N LEU A 96 21.66 -32.14 -10.78
CA LEU A 96 23.11 -31.95 -10.86
C LEU A 96 23.74 -33.01 -11.77
N PRO A 97 24.73 -32.63 -12.61
CA PRO A 97 25.44 -33.59 -13.48
C PRO A 97 26.14 -34.71 -12.73
N GLU A 98 26.56 -34.46 -11.49
CA GLU A 98 27.16 -35.39 -10.58
C GLU A 98 26.72 -35.06 -9.14
N ALA A 99 26.58 -36.08 -8.29
CA ALA A 99 26.25 -35.87 -6.88
C ALA A 99 27.36 -35.07 -6.17
N PRO A 100 27.00 -34.21 -5.21
CA PRO A 100 27.99 -33.52 -4.36
C PRO A 100 28.88 -34.54 -3.66
N PRO A 101 30.17 -34.24 -3.44
CA PRO A 101 31.07 -35.14 -2.72
C PRO A 101 30.65 -35.30 -1.23
N GLU A 102 30.88 -36.48 -0.66
CA GLU A 102 30.48 -36.81 0.72
C GLU A 102 31.13 -35.89 1.77
N ASP A 103 32.26 -35.28 1.45
CA ASP A 103 33.01 -34.38 2.33
C ASP A 103 32.55 -32.90 2.21
N LEU A 104 31.48 -32.62 1.45
CA LEU A 104 30.91 -31.27 1.32
C LEU A 104 30.03 -30.96 2.53
N GLU A 105 30.58 -30.21 3.47
CA GLU A 105 29.87 -29.79 4.70
C GLU A 105 28.96 -28.60 4.44
N ILE A 106 27.67 -28.83 4.17
CA ILE A 106 26.62 -27.83 4.06
C ILE A 106 25.89 -27.72 5.40
N PRO A 107 25.49 -26.48 5.82
CA PRO A 107 24.65 -26.33 7.00
C PRO A 107 23.36 -27.17 6.93
N PRO A 108 22.82 -27.66 8.04
CA PRO A 108 21.65 -28.55 8.04
C PRO A 108 20.39 -27.97 7.35
N ASP A 109 20.27 -26.64 7.32
CA ASP A 109 19.21 -25.87 6.66
C ASP A 109 19.65 -25.28 5.31
N GLY A 110 20.80 -25.70 4.78
CA GLY A 110 21.35 -25.28 3.51
C GLY A 110 20.79 -26.10 2.35
N LEU A 111 20.13 -25.45 1.41
CA LEU A 111 19.54 -26.04 0.22
C LEU A 111 20.49 -25.86 -0.98
N ILE A 112 21.11 -26.94 -1.49
CA ILE A 112 21.93 -26.84 -2.71
C ILE A 112 21.02 -26.57 -3.91
N LEU A 113 21.32 -25.50 -4.65
CA LEU A 113 20.52 -25.07 -5.79
C LEU A 113 21.13 -25.47 -7.12
N PHE A 114 22.44 -25.29 -7.26
CA PHE A 114 23.19 -25.57 -8.50
C PHE A 114 24.69 -25.66 -8.22
N SER A 115 25.46 -26.08 -9.24
CA SER A 115 26.92 -26.10 -9.18
C SER A 115 27.53 -25.43 -10.42
N LEU A 116 28.78 -24.96 -10.26
CA LEU A 116 29.67 -24.53 -11.34
C LEU A 116 30.88 -25.47 -11.41
N ARG A 117 31.13 -26.07 -12.57
CA ARG A 117 32.30 -26.93 -12.79
C ARG A 117 33.38 -26.21 -13.60
N PRO A 118 34.65 -26.24 -13.13
CA PRO A 118 35.75 -25.70 -13.92
C PRO A 118 35.95 -26.48 -15.24
N LYS A 119 36.06 -25.76 -16.33
CA LYS A 119 36.58 -26.33 -17.60
C LYS A 119 38.07 -26.58 -17.45
N ALA A 120 38.55 -27.74 -17.90
CA ALA A 120 39.88 -28.27 -17.57
C ALA A 120 41.04 -27.24 -17.70
N ASN A 121 41.92 -27.24 -16.68
CA ASN A 121 43.24 -26.56 -16.63
C ASN A 121 43.28 -25.04 -16.90
N SER A 122 42.22 -24.30 -16.60
CA SER A 122 42.13 -22.86 -16.81
C SER A 122 41.79 -22.09 -15.54
N SER A 123 42.21 -20.84 -15.46
CA SER A 123 41.77 -19.94 -14.40
C SER A 123 40.28 -19.67 -14.54
N THR A 124 39.55 -19.76 -13.42
CA THR A 124 38.11 -19.56 -13.37
C THR A 124 37.77 -18.19 -12.78
N ARG A 125 36.71 -17.56 -13.28
CA ARG A 125 36.18 -16.30 -12.77
C ARG A 125 34.68 -16.26 -12.97
N PHE A 126 33.95 -15.75 -11.97
CA PHE A 126 32.53 -15.45 -12.13
C PHE A 126 32.15 -14.15 -11.40
N GLN A 127 31.06 -13.53 -11.88
CA GLN A 127 30.34 -12.48 -11.19
C GLN A 127 28.91 -12.96 -11.07
N ILE A 128 28.36 -12.91 -9.86
CA ILE A 128 27.00 -13.36 -9.55
C ILE A 128 26.14 -12.15 -9.16
N GLN A 129 24.91 -12.17 -9.62
CA GLN A 129 23.82 -11.31 -9.15
C GLN A 129 22.70 -12.20 -8.64
N PHE A 130 22.13 -11.88 -7.49
CA PHE A 130 20.98 -12.60 -6.95
C PHE A 130 20.03 -11.67 -6.24
N ARG A 131 18.77 -12.07 -6.16
CA ARG A 131 17.70 -11.36 -5.44
C ARG A 131 16.81 -12.37 -4.75
N TYR A 132 16.46 -12.07 -3.52
CA TYR A 132 15.39 -12.74 -2.81
C TYR A 132 14.14 -11.88 -2.85
N THR A 133 12.99 -12.51 -3.03
CA THR A 133 11.69 -11.87 -2.86
C THR A 133 10.70 -12.84 -2.22
N TYR A 134 9.75 -12.33 -1.44
CA TYR A 134 8.69 -13.16 -0.90
C TYR A 134 7.73 -13.61 -2.00
N GLY A 135 7.13 -14.80 -1.82
CA GLY A 135 6.07 -15.34 -2.65
C GLY A 135 6.54 -16.06 -3.92
N ILE A 136 5.59 -16.39 -4.78
CA ILE A 136 5.80 -17.10 -6.04
C ILE A 136 5.58 -16.10 -7.18
N PRO A 137 6.52 -15.99 -8.14
CA PRO A 137 6.36 -15.07 -9.26
C PRO A 137 5.07 -15.32 -10.03
N MET A 138 4.35 -14.24 -10.30
CA MET A 138 3.06 -14.25 -10.98
C MET A 138 3.09 -13.39 -12.24
N ASP A 139 2.24 -13.73 -13.23
CA ASP A 139 1.90 -12.77 -14.28
C ASP A 139 0.95 -11.71 -13.70
N PRO A 140 1.34 -10.42 -13.64
CA PRO A 140 0.49 -9.36 -13.11
C PRO A 140 -0.90 -9.25 -13.77
N ARG A 141 -1.05 -9.79 -14.97
CA ARG A 141 -2.31 -9.76 -15.75
C ARG A 141 -3.29 -10.87 -15.38
N SER A 142 -2.87 -11.87 -14.62
CA SER A 142 -3.72 -13.02 -14.24
C SER A 142 -4.57 -12.77 -13.00
N HIS A 143 -4.45 -11.61 -12.38
CA HIS A 143 -5.11 -11.27 -11.12
C HIS A 143 -6.50 -10.66 -11.38
N ASP A 144 -7.55 -11.24 -10.77
CA ASP A 144 -8.95 -10.81 -10.94
C ASP A 144 -9.73 -10.74 -9.61
N HIS A 145 -9.07 -10.84 -8.45
CA HIS A 145 -9.71 -10.78 -7.15
C HIS A 145 -10.37 -9.42 -6.91
N LEU A 146 -11.54 -9.43 -6.22
CA LEU A 146 -12.26 -8.24 -5.79
C LEU A 146 -11.94 -7.95 -4.33
N TYR A 147 -11.45 -6.74 -4.06
CA TYR A 147 -11.03 -6.29 -2.73
C TYR A 147 -12.16 -5.55 -2.01
N LEU A 148 -12.12 -5.55 -0.69
CA LEU A 148 -12.88 -4.60 0.14
C LEU A 148 -12.12 -3.29 0.22
N PHE A 149 -12.82 -2.16 0.35
CA PHE A 149 -12.17 -0.90 0.68
C PHE A 149 -11.52 -1.00 2.07
N PRO A 150 -10.25 -0.53 2.24
CA PRO A 150 -9.42 -0.81 3.41
C PRO A 150 -9.70 0.11 4.60
N PHE A 151 -10.95 0.42 4.90
CA PHE A 151 -11.38 1.27 6.00
C PHE A 151 -12.69 0.76 6.63
N PRO A 152 -13.16 1.29 7.77
CA PRO A 152 -14.27 0.71 8.51
C PRO A 152 -15.54 0.57 7.69
N HIS A 153 -16.27 -0.54 7.90
CA HIS A 153 -17.60 -0.73 7.32
C HIS A 153 -18.53 0.46 7.59
N GLY A 154 -19.22 0.93 6.56
CA GLY A 154 -20.13 2.07 6.63
C GLY A 154 -19.47 3.44 6.66
N THR A 155 -18.14 3.50 6.60
CA THR A 155 -17.41 4.77 6.42
C THR A 155 -17.07 5.00 4.95
N LYS A 156 -16.78 6.25 4.63
CA LYS A 156 -16.51 6.70 3.27
C LYS A 156 -15.27 7.56 3.22
N PHE A 157 -14.36 7.28 2.27
CA PHE A 157 -13.17 8.08 2.03
C PHE A 157 -12.98 8.35 0.54
N GLN A 158 -12.35 9.48 0.24
CA GLN A 158 -12.06 9.93 -1.12
C GLN A 158 -10.74 9.34 -1.62
N VAL A 159 -10.68 9.01 -2.91
CA VAL A 159 -9.43 8.70 -3.60
C VAL A 159 -8.73 10.00 -3.97
N THR A 160 -7.60 10.28 -3.35
CA THR A 160 -6.81 11.52 -3.57
C THR A 160 -5.74 11.35 -4.65
N GLN A 161 -5.20 10.14 -4.81
CA GLN A 161 -4.31 9.77 -5.92
C GLN A 161 -4.66 8.36 -6.39
N GLY A 162 -4.76 8.17 -7.69
CA GLY A 162 -5.10 6.91 -8.34
C GLY A 162 -3.94 6.30 -9.11
N PHE A 163 -4.24 5.29 -9.92
CA PHE A 163 -3.28 4.62 -10.80
C PHE A 163 -2.58 5.62 -11.73
N ASN A 164 -1.28 5.43 -11.95
CA ASN A 164 -0.43 6.31 -12.76
C ASN A 164 -0.34 7.75 -12.24
N GLY A 165 -0.65 7.99 -10.97
CA GLY A 165 -0.56 9.30 -10.34
C GLY A 165 0.87 9.85 -10.36
N SER A 166 1.03 11.11 -10.77
CA SER A 166 2.34 11.71 -11.09
C SER A 166 3.23 11.98 -9.87
N PHE A 167 2.69 11.97 -8.65
CA PHE A 167 3.48 12.29 -7.46
C PHE A 167 4.30 11.08 -6.97
N THR A 168 3.67 9.92 -6.76
CA THR A 168 4.33 8.71 -6.24
C THR A 168 3.90 7.42 -6.92
N HIS A 169 2.79 7.42 -7.72
CA HIS A 169 2.21 6.22 -8.31
C HIS A 169 2.79 5.94 -9.69
N PHE A 170 4.08 5.62 -9.73
CA PHE A 170 4.81 5.19 -10.94
C PHE A 170 5.79 4.06 -10.61
N GLY A 171 6.32 3.38 -11.63
CA GLY A 171 7.24 2.26 -11.46
C GLY A 171 6.60 1.11 -10.67
N GLU A 172 7.17 0.74 -9.54
CA GLU A 172 6.67 -0.33 -8.67
C GLU A 172 5.30 -0.02 -8.06
N ASN A 173 4.98 1.27 -7.86
CA ASN A 173 3.74 1.75 -7.25
C ASN A 173 2.69 2.19 -8.28
N GLN A 174 2.86 1.88 -9.57
CA GLN A 174 2.03 2.39 -10.67
C GLN A 174 0.52 2.26 -10.43
N TYR A 175 0.09 1.19 -9.77
CA TYR A 175 -1.32 0.86 -9.50
C TYR A 175 -1.70 1.03 -8.03
N ALA A 176 -1.04 1.95 -7.34
CA ALA A 176 -1.42 2.30 -5.97
C ALA A 176 -2.61 3.28 -5.94
N LEU A 177 -3.26 3.34 -4.78
CA LEU A 177 -4.37 4.22 -4.44
C LEU A 177 -4.06 4.91 -3.12
N ASP A 178 -4.28 6.23 -3.07
CA ASP A 178 -4.24 7.00 -1.84
C ASP A 178 -5.68 7.38 -1.43
N PHE A 179 -6.03 7.06 -0.19
CA PHE A 179 -7.31 7.43 0.42
C PHE A 179 -7.09 8.49 1.50
N ASP A 180 -7.96 9.49 1.59
CA ASP A 180 -7.87 10.66 2.47
C ASP A 180 -8.11 10.36 3.97
N LEU A 181 -7.58 9.24 4.47
CA LEU A 181 -7.61 8.90 5.87
C LEU A 181 -6.76 9.88 6.69
N GLY A 182 -7.34 10.42 7.73
CA GLY A 182 -6.64 11.26 8.71
C GLY A 182 -5.71 10.46 9.62
N VAL A 183 -4.86 11.16 10.38
CA VAL A 183 -4.03 10.50 11.40
C VAL A 183 -4.91 9.86 12.48
N GLY A 184 -4.81 8.56 12.64
CA GLY A 184 -5.57 7.78 13.63
C GLY A 184 -6.84 7.15 13.08
N ASP A 185 -7.18 7.36 11.82
CA ASP A 185 -8.30 6.66 11.19
C ASP A 185 -7.97 5.17 11.07
N PRO A 186 -8.96 4.29 11.33
CA PRO A 186 -8.74 2.85 11.30
C PRO A 186 -8.48 2.33 9.88
N ILE A 187 -7.50 1.43 9.75
CA ILE A 187 -7.18 0.69 8.52
C ILE A 187 -7.66 -0.74 8.68
N HIS A 188 -8.40 -1.24 7.69
CA HIS A 188 -8.94 -2.60 7.67
C HIS A 188 -8.33 -3.43 6.53
N ALA A 189 -8.28 -4.75 6.72
CA ALA A 189 -7.78 -5.68 5.71
C ALA A 189 -8.71 -5.69 4.48
N ALA A 190 -8.20 -5.36 3.32
CA ALA A 190 -8.95 -5.42 2.06
C ALA A 190 -9.22 -6.86 1.60
N ARG A 191 -8.45 -7.84 2.09
CA ARG A 191 -8.54 -9.27 1.81
C ARG A 191 -7.90 -10.07 2.94
N SER A 192 -8.41 -11.27 3.21
CA SER A 192 -7.82 -12.20 4.19
C SER A 192 -6.41 -12.63 3.78
N GLY A 193 -5.57 -12.90 4.77
CA GLY A 193 -4.21 -13.36 4.51
C GLY A 193 -3.34 -13.41 5.77
N ARG A 194 -2.06 -13.71 5.56
CA ARG A 194 -1.06 -13.77 6.62
C ARG A 194 -0.22 -12.49 6.64
N VAL A 195 -0.11 -11.85 7.78
CA VAL A 195 0.81 -10.71 7.98
C VAL A 195 2.25 -11.21 7.89
N ILE A 196 3.03 -10.63 6.98
CA ILE A 196 4.42 -11.02 6.75
C ILE A 196 5.41 -9.89 6.99
N GLY A 197 4.91 -8.68 7.20
CA GLY A 197 5.74 -7.53 7.50
C GLY A 197 4.98 -6.47 8.25
N VAL A 198 5.62 -5.94 9.28
CA VAL A 198 5.13 -4.80 10.06
C VAL A 198 6.31 -3.88 10.35
N LYS A 199 6.15 -2.62 10.01
CA LYS A 199 7.03 -1.53 10.43
C LYS A 199 6.17 -0.45 11.04
N GLU A 200 6.48 -0.03 12.27
CA GLU A 200 5.68 0.97 13.00
C GLU A 200 6.51 1.89 13.89
N ASP A 201 7.84 1.81 13.79
CA ASP A 201 8.78 2.51 14.68
C ASP A 201 8.98 3.99 14.34
N SER A 202 8.63 4.40 13.12
CA SER A 202 8.88 5.76 12.63
C SER A 202 7.79 6.75 13.04
N ASN A 203 8.21 7.97 13.38
CA ASN A 203 7.35 9.16 13.51
C ASN A 203 7.69 10.25 12.48
N ARG A 204 8.49 9.91 11.43
CA ARG A 204 9.00 10.85 10.45
C ARG A 204 8.27 10.72 9.13
N GLY A 205 7.89 11.88 8.54
CA GLY A 205 7.27 11.94 7.22
C GLY A 205 7.48 13.30 6.55
N GLY A 206 7.26 13.35 5.26
CA GLY A 206 7.36 14.56 4.46
C GLY A 206 7.34 14.27 2.95
N ALA A 207 7.08 15.29 2.13
CA ALA A 207 6.89 15.15 0.69
C ALA A 207 8.15 14.73 -0.10
N SER A 208 9.35 14.89 0.49
CA SER A 208 10.62 14.52 -0.16
C SER A 208 10.82 12.99 -0.17
N SER A 209 11.38 12.46 -1.26
CA SER A 209 11.77 11.04 -1.38
C SER A 209 12.80 10.60 -0.32
N SER A 210 13.52 11.53 0.31
CA SER A 210 14.41 11.23 1.44
C SER A 210 13.68 10.67 2.67
N PHE A 211 12.35 10.80 2.75
CA PHE A 211 11.53 10.21 3.80
C PHE A 211 11.03 8.80 3.47
N ALA A 212 11.20 8.30 2.26
CA ALA A 212 10.60 7.02 1.82
C ALA A 212 10.87 5.86 2.80
N SER A 213 12.11 5.71 3.29
CA SER A 213 12.49 4.64 4.23
C SER A 213 11.86 4.75 5.63
N TYR A 214 11.25 5.89 5.95
CA TYR A 214 10.55 6.11 7.23
C TYR A 214 9.07 5.74 7.19
N GLY A 215 8.54 5.30 6.05
CA GLY A 215 7.16 4.84 5.95
C GLY A 215 6.90 3.63 6.85
N ASN A 216 5.91 3.73 7.74
CA ASN A 216 5.38 2.58 8.46
C ASN A 216 4.39 1.84 7.56
N TYR A 217 4.36 0.51 7.68
CA TYR A 217 3.51 -0.32 6.82
C TYR A 217 3.08 -1.63 7.49
N ILE A 218 2.03 -2.22 6.94
CA ILE A 218 1.63 -3.61 7.15
C ILE A 218 1.59 -4.27 5.79
N LEU A 219 2.17 -5.47 5.67
CA LEU A 219 2.15 -6.28 4.45
C LEU A 219 1.44 -7.61 4.72
N VAL A 220 0.41 -7.92 3.93
CA VAL A 220 -0.42 -9.11 4.07
C VAL A 220 -0.29 -9.98 2.82
N TYR A 221 0.14 -11.22 3.00
CA TYR A 221 0.25 -12.24 1.95
C TYR A 221 -1.07 -12.97 1.78
N HIS A 222 -1.59 -13.02 0.57
CA HIS A 222 -2.84 -13.66 0.21
C HIS A 222 -2.62 -15.07 -0.35
N ASP A 223 -3.68 -15.87 -0.36
CA ASP A 223 -3.68 -17.28 -0.80
C ASP A 223 -3.36 -17.47 -2.29
N ASP A 224 -3.54 -16.44 -3.11
CA ASP A 224 -3.18 -16.43 -4.53
C ASP A 224 -1.72 -15.99 -4.80
N GLY A 225 -0.94 -15.67 -3.76
CA GLY A 225 0.44 -15.24 -3.90
C GLY A 225 0.62 -13.72 -4.05
N SER A 226 -0.45 -12.95 -4.07
CA SER A 226 -0.39 -11.47 -4.06
C SER A 226 -0.22 -10.92 -2.64
N PHE A 227 0.10 -9.62 -2.54
CA PHE A 227 0.38 -8.94 -1.28
C PHE A 227 -0.39 -7.64 -1.18
N GLY A 228 -1.23 -7.50 -0.15
CA GLY A 228 -1.82 -6.20 0.22
C GLY A 228 -0.85 -5.38 1.05
N ASN A 229 -0.53 -4.19 0.60
CA ASN A 229 0.43 -3.27 1.21
C ASN A 229 -0.28 -2.01 1.69
N TYR A 230 -0.24 -1.77 3.01
CA TYR A 230 -0.87 -0.65 3.69
C TYR A 230 0.22 0.23 4.26
N VAL A 231 0.36 1.47 3.78
CA VAL A 231 1.51 2.33 4.09
C VAL A 231 1.08 3.64 4.74
N HIS A 232 2.05 4.34 5.32
CA HIS A 232 1.94 5.61 6.02
C HIS A 232 1.24 5.53 7.38
N LEU A 233 1.25 4.35 8.04
CA LEU A 233 0.71 4.22 9.39
C LEU A 233 1.38 5.22 10.36
N ARG A 234 0.64 5.61 11.42
CA ARG A 234 1.22 6.36 12.52
C ARG A 234 2.27 5.52 13.28
N GLN A 235 3.12 6.16 14.06
CA GLN A 235 4.02 5.44 14.98
C GLN A 235 3.22 4.61 15.99
N ASN A 236 3.65 3.36 16.20
CA ASN A 236 2.97 2.36 17.03
C ASN A 236 1.49 2.20 16.62
N GLY A 237 1.25 2.20 15.31
CA GLY A 237 -0.09 2.19 14.74
C GLY A 237 -0.57 0.81 14.29
N ALA A 238 0.28 -0.20 14.22
CA ALA A 238 -0.12 -1.57 13.91
C ALA A 238 -0.82 -2.22 15.12
N LEU A 239 -1.81 -3.04 14.84
CA LEU A 239 -2.53 -3.87 15.83
C LEU A 239 -2.37 -5.36 15.56
N VAL A 240 -1.53 -5.70 14.60
CA VAL A 240 -1.22 -7.06 14.17
C VAL A 240 0.30 -7.24 14.14
N GLU A 241 0.74 -8.49 14.27
CA GLU A 241 2.15 -8.88 14.27
C GLU A 241 2.46 -9.81 13.09
N VAL A 242 3.76 -9.90 12.73
CA VAL A 242 4.21 -10.85 11.71
C VAL A 242 3.87 -12.28 12.14
N GLY A 243 3.20 -13.02 11.24
CA GLY A 243 2.69 -14.37 11.50
C GLY A 243 1.19 -14.44 11.76
N ASP A 244 0.54 -13.34 12.10
CA ASP A 244 -0.91 -13.33 12.31
C ASP A 244 -1.68 -13.64 11.02
N TRP A 245 -2.79 -14.37 11.17
CA TRP A 245 -3.81 -14.46 10.13
C TRP A 245 -4.85 -13.37 10.33
N VAL A 246 -5.20 -12.65 9.26
CA VAL A 246 -6.23 -11.60 9.27
C VAL A 246 -7.34 -11.94 8.30
N GLU A 247 -8.57 -11.68 8.71
CA GLU A 247 -9.75 -11.82 7.86
C GLU A 247 -10.04 -10.51 7.08
N ALA A 248 -10.63 -10.64 5.90
CA ALA A 248 -11.08 -9.47 5.14
C ALA A 248 -12.05 -8.62 5.97
N GLY A 249 -11.80 -7.31 6.06
CA GLY A 249 -12.55 -6.38 6.92
C GLY A 249 -12.05 -6.31 8.37
N GLN A 250 -11.06 -7.11 8.79
CA GLN A 250 -10.48 -7.02 10.13
C GLN A 250 -9.66 -5.74 10.30
N LEU A 251 -9.73 -5.11 11.48
CA LEU A 251 -8.89 -3.96 11.84
C LEU A 251 -7.42 -4.36 11.89
N LEU A 252 -6.57 -3.66 11.12
CA LEU A 252 -5.13 -3.88 11.05
C LEU A 252 -4.33 -2.88 11.88
N GLY A 253 -4.79 -1.63 11.93
CA GLY A 253 -4.04 -0.54 12.55
C GLY A 253 -4.64 0.83 12.24
N TYR A 254 -3.79 1.86 12.32
CA TYR A 254 -4.23 3.26 12.20
C TYR A 254 -3.37 4.04 11.20
N SER A 255 -4.04 4.80 10.35
CA SER A 255 -3.44 5.72 9.39
C SER A 255 -2.61 6.82 10.06
N GLY A 256 -1.68 7.37 9.32
CA GLY A 256 -0.76 8.41 9.77
C GLY A 256 -0.23 9.28 8.64
N ASN A 257 1.04 9.71 8.78
CA ASN A 257 1.73 10.56 7.82
C ASN A 257 3.24 10.28 7.84
N THR A 258 3.64 9.00 7.97
CA THR A 258 5.05 8.59 8.00
C THR A 258 5.55 8.25 6.60
N GLY A 259 6.85 8.41 6.36
CA GLY A 259 7.44 8.16 5.05
C GLY A 259 7.28 9.31 4.06
N GLN A 260 7.33 9.03 2.75
CA GLN A 260 7.15 10.03 1.70
C GLN A 260 5.67 10.33 1.51
N ALA A 261 5.15 11.29 2.24
CA ALA A 261 3.77 11.71 2.23
C ALA A 261 3.65 13.23 2.26
N SER A 262 2.76 13.84 1.47
CA SER A 262 2.50 15.29 1.46
C SER A 262 1.49 15.73 2.53
N GLY A 263 0.79 14.79 3.13
CA GLY A 263 -0.22 14.94 4.17
C GLY A 263 -0.70 13.57 4.65
N PRO A 264 -1.54 13.51 5.71
CA PRO A 264 -2.12 12.25 6.16
C PRO A 264 -2.94 11.58 5.05
N HIS A 265 -2.73 10.27 4.86
CA HIS A 265 -3.50 9.43 3.96
C HIS A 265 -3.15 7.96 4.19
N LEU A 266 -3.97 7.05 3.70
CA LEU A 266 -3.63 5.65 3.52
C LEU A 266 -3.20 5.43 2.08
N HIS A 267 -1.94 5.05 1.88
CA HIS A 267 -1.48 4.47 0.62
C HIS A 267 -1.75 2.97 0.64
N PHE A 268 -2.46 2.48 -0.37
CA PHE A 268 -2.80 1.07 -0.53
C PHE A 268 -2.45 0.59 -1.93
N ASP A 269 -1.74 -0.51 -2.02
CA ASP A 269 -1.52 -1.22 -3.28
C ASP A 269 -1.53 -2.74 -3.07
N VAL A 270 -1.79 -3.46 -4.15
CA VAL A 270 -1.59 -4.91 -4.18
C VAL A 270 -0.42 -5.21 -5.11
N ARG A 271 0.52 -6.00 -4.62
CA ARG A 271 1.76 -6.33 -5.32
C ARG A 271 1.86 -7.80 -5.61
N VAL A 272 2.60 -8.11 -6.67
CA VAL A 272 3.00 -9.47 -7.00
C VAL A 272 4.50 -9.53 -7.25
N PRO A 273 5.18 -10.63 -6.87
CA PRO A 273 6.57 -10.84 -7.24
C PRO A 273 6.65 -11.17 -8.73
N THR A 274 7.68 -10.67 -9.39
CA THR A 274 7.95 -10.92 -10.81
C THR A 274 9.13 -11.88 -10.98
N SER A 275 9.25 -12.49 -12.14
CA SER A 275 10.29 -13.48 -12.42
C SER A 275 11.72 -12.95 -12.34
N ASP A 276 11.93 -11.63 -12.33
CA ASP A 276 13.20 -10.97 -12.09
C ASP A 276 13.46 -10.63 -10.61
N GLY A 277 12.62 -11.13 -9.71
CA GLY A 277 12.75 -10.96 -8.25
C GLY A 277 12.38 -9.56 -7.74
N GLN A 278 11.56 -8.83 -8.48
CA GLN A 278 11.02 -7.54 -8.03
C GLN A 278 9.56 -7.67 -7.58
N PHE A 279 9.07 -6.68 -6.83
CA PHE A 279 7.64 -6.49 -6.59
C PHE A 279 7.09 -5.44 -7.54
N LYS A 280 5.89 -5.68 -8.07
CA LYS A 280 5.16 -4.69 -8.85
C LYS A 280 3.71 -4.63 -8.40
N SER A 281 3.19 -3.42 -8.25
CA SER A 281 1.77 -3.23 -8.03
C SER A 281 0.97 -3.66 -9.26
N ILE A 282 -0.24 -4.15 -9.01
CA ILE A 282 -1.21 -4.58 -10.03
C ILE A 282 -2.50 -3.78 -9.89
N PRO A 283 -3.24 -3.56 -10.99
CA PRO A 283 -4.55 -2.92 -10.92
C PRO A 283 -5.50 -3.78 -10.08
N VAL A 284 -6.23 -3.14 -9.17
CA VAL A 284 -7.19 -3.79 -8.28
C VAL A 284 -8.56 -3.19 -8.46
N ARG A 285 -9.60 -4.02 -8.25
CA ARG A 285 -11.00 -3.61 -8.28
C ARG A 285 -11.65 -3.93 -6.94
N PHE A 286 -12.66 -3.15 -6.62
CA PHE A 286 -13.34 -3.23 -5.33
C PHE A 286 -14.81 -3.61 -5.49
N VAL A 287 -15.37 -4.14 -4.41
CA VAL A 287 -16.81 -4.35 -4.31
C VAL A 287 -17.48 -3.09 -3.80
N SER A 288 -18.48 -2.59 -4.53
CA SER A 288 -19.24 -1.41 -4.14
C SER A 288 -20.28 -1.71 -3.06
N LEU A 289 -20.89 -0.63 -2.55
CA LEU A 289 -22.05 -0.68 -1.67
C LEU A 289 -23.23 -1.51 -2.26
N TYR A 290 -23.37 -1.51 -3.58
CA TYR A 290 -24.46 -2.20 -4.29
C TYR A 290 -24.06 -3.55 -4.88
N GLY A 291 -22.85 -4.06 -4.54
CA GLY A 291 -22.32 -5.31 -5.07
C GLY A 291 -21.75 -5.19 -6.49
N GLU A 292 -21.61 -3.98 -7.00
CA GLU A 292 -21.00 -3.72 -8.31
C GLU A 292 -19.48 -3.77 -8.21
N ILE A 293 -18.81 -4.02 -9.32
CA ILE A 293 -17.35 -3.94 -9.43
C ILE A 293 -16.95 -2.51 -9.72
N ILE A 294 -16.06 -1.97 -8.91
CA ILE A 294 -15.57 -0.60 -9.01
C ILE A 294 -14.09 -0.56 -9.39
N ASP A 295 -13.77 0.26 -10.39
CA ASP A 295 -12.45 0.81 -10.66
C ASP A 295 -12.38 2.20 -10.00
N PRO A 296 -11.59 2.38 -8.91
CA PRO A 296 -11.60 3.64 -8.16
C PRO A 296 -11.09 4.82 -8.99
N GLU A 297 -11.81 5.95 -8.94
CA GLU A 297 -11.48 7.18 -9.65
C GLU A 297 -11.05 8.27 -8.68
N VAL A 298 -10.04 9.05 -9.06
CA VAL A 298 -9.56 10.21 -8.29
C VAL A 298 -10.68 11.23 -8.11
N GLY A 299 -10.81 11.76 -6.91
CA GLY A 299 -11.83 12.75 -6.54
C GLY A 299 -13.18 12.15 -6.15
N LYS A 300 -13.39 10.84 -6.34
CA LYS A 300 -14.62 10.16 -5.90
C LYS A 300 -14.44 9.52 -4.51
N SER A 301 -15.53 9.51 -3.75
CA SER A 301 -15.61 8.87 -2.43
C SER A 301 -16.37 7.56 -2.51
N TYR A 302 -15.89 6.56 -1.76
CA TYR A 302 -16.45 5.21 -1.76
C TYR A 302 -16.72 4.72 -0.34
N TYR A 303 -17.87 4.09 -0.13
CA TYR A 303 -18.21 3.41 1.12
C TYR A 303 -17.56 2.02 1.20
N ALA A 304 -16.97 1.71 2.35
CA ALA A 304 -16.57 0.34 2.64
C ALA A 304 -17.77 -0.50 3.05
N VAL A 305 -17.89 -1.68 2.44
CA VAL A 305 -18.90 -2.68 2.78
C VAL A 305 -18.19 -3.99 3.11
N HIS A 306 -18.33 -4.43 4.36
CA HIS A 306 -17.68 -5.65 4.82
C HIS A 306 -18.71 -6.74 5.09
N PRO A 307 -18.37 -8.01 4.86
CA PRO A 307 -19.25 -9.14 5.17
C PRO A 307 -19.68 -9.11 6.65
N GLY A 308 -20.98 -9.27 6.89
CA GLY A 308 -21.53 -9.25 8.25
C GLY A 308 -21.63 -7.88 8.92
N GLY A 309 -21.28 -6.79 8.21
CA GLY A 309 -21.43 -5.43 8.72
C GLY A 309 -22.91 -5.05 8.90
N GLN A 310 -23.16 -4.10 9.83
CA GLN A 310 -24.53 -3.63 10.10
C GLN A 310 -25.04 -2.77 8.93
N PRO A 311 -26.33 -2.85 8.57
CA PRO A 311 -26.91 -1.97 7.56
C PRO A 311 -26.72 -0.49 7.94
N PHE A 312 -26.38 0.35 6.97
CA PHE A 312 -26.27 1.80 7.11
C PHE A 312 -26.94 2.50 5.92
N VAL A 313 -27.25 3.77 6.09
CA VAL A 313 -27.79 4.61 5.02
C VAL A 313 -26.63 5.41 4.42
N PRO A 314 -26.29 5.20 3.14
CA PRO A 314 -25.25 5.96 2.49
C PRO A 314 -25.70 7.41 2.24
N VAL A 315 -24.79 8.36 2.41
CA VAL A 315 -25.02 9.77 2.10
C VAL A 315 -23.92 10.25 1.17
N PHE A 316 -24.29 10.60 -0.07
CA PHE A 316 -23.36 11.21 -1.02
C PHE A 316 -23.68 12.68 -1.19
N GLY A 317 -22.65 13.52 -1.27
CA GLY A 317 -22.80 14.97 -1.40
C GLY A 317 -23.61 15.38 -2.62
N ASP A 318 -23.48 14.64 -3.73
CA ASP A 318 -24.22 14.91 -4.98
C ASP A 318 -25.71 14.58 -4.87
N ASP A 319 -26.12 13.73 -3.94
CA ASP A 319 -27.53 13.36 -3.73
C ASP A 319 -28.27 14.33 -2.83
N ILE A 320 -27.57 15.12 -2.03
CA ILE A 320 -28.18 16.10 -1.11
C ILE A 320 -28.87 17.19 -1.91
N ARG A 321 -30.11 17.53 -1.55
CA ARG A 321 -30.92 18.57 -2.18
C ARG A 321 -31.34 19.62 -1.15
N ASP A 322 -31.67 20.84 -1.61
CA ASP A 322 -32.21 21.88 -0.75
C ASP A 322 -33.52 21.46 -0.06
N GLU A 323 -34.29 20.57 -0.72
CA GLU A 323 -35.53 20.01 -0.20
C GLU A 323 -35.33 19.16 1.06
N ASP A 324 -34.17 18.53 1.22
CA ASP A 324 -33.82 17.74 2.41
C ASP A 324 -33.77 18.62 3.67
N PHE A 325 -33.58 19.92 3.48
CA PHE A 325 -33.56 20.95 4.53
C PHE A 325 -34.83 21.80 4.57
N ALA A 326 -35.89 21.36 3.89
CA ALA A 326 -37.16 22.09 3.91
C ALA A 326 -37.71 22.14 5.35
N GLY A 327 -37.77 23.36 5.90
CA GLY A 327 -38.20 23.55 7.30
C GLY A 327 -37.14 23.25 8.36
N TYR A 328 -35.88 23.06 7.94
CA TYR A 328 -34.77 22.85 8.89
C TYR A 328 -34.66 24.02 9.85
N LEU A 329 -34.77 23.72 11.12
CA LEU A 329 -34.71 24.69 12.23
C LEU A 329 -34.22 23.95 13.47
N GLU A 330 -32.97 24.16 13.84
CA GLU A 330 -32.40 23.55 15.05
C GLU A 330 -32.18 24.57 16.14
N ALA A 331 -32.43 24.18 17.36
CA ALA A 331 -32.18 25.03 18.52
C ALA A 331 -30.68 25.13 18.80
N VAL A 332 -30.18 26.36 19.00
CA VAL A 332 -28.79 26.61 19.40
C VAL A 332 -28.73 27.26 20.79
N PRO A 333 -27.61 27.04 21.53
CA PRO A 333 -27.43 27.69 22.82
C PRO A 333 -27.48 29.21 22.72
N ARG A 334 -27.97 29.87 23.79
CA ARG A 334 -27.98 31.32 23.88
C ARG A 334 -26.56 31.89 23.87
N GLY A 335 -26.33 32.91 23.07
CA GLY A 335 -25.10 33.69 22.93
C GLY A 335 -25.41 35.11 22.52
N ASP A 336 -24.44 35.74 21.85
CA ASP A 336 -24.49 37.11 21.36
C ASP A 336 -23.90 37.24 19.95
N SER A 337 -24.05 36.23 19.12
CA SER A 337 -23.47 36.16 17.77
C SER A 337 -24.45 35.64 16.71
N LEU A 338 -24.17 36.02 15.46
CA LEU A 338 -24.61 35.34 14.25
C LEU A 338 -23.39 34.66 13.67
N GLU A 339 -23.44 33.35 13.43
CA GLU A 339 -22.29 32.56 12.95
C GLU A 339 -22.66 31.73 11.74
N ILE A 340 -21.72 31.63 10.80
CA ILE A 340 -21.82 30.70 9.69
C ILE A 340 -21.18 29.39 10.10
N ARG A 341 -21.94 28.30 10.05
CA ARG A 341 -21.45 26.94 10.17
C ARG A 341 -21.42 26.27 8.80
N THR A 342 -20.39 25.55 8.52
CA THR A 342 -20.29 24.75 7.29
C THR A 342 -20.06 23.30 7.64
N GLU A 343 -20.62 22.41 6.82
CA GLU A 343 -20.40 20.97 6.86
C GLU A 343 -20.08 20.50 5.46
N VAL A 344 -19.14 19.57 5.32
CA VAL A 344 -18.70 19.07 4.01
C VAL A 344 -19.05 17.60 3.88
N VAL A 345 -19.77 17.25 2.83
CA VAL A 345 -20.08 15.88 2.44
C VAL A 345 -19.56 15.68 1.02
N ASP A 346 -18.53 14.88 0.85
CA ASP A 346 -17.75 14.76 -0.39
C ASP A 346 -17.24 16.14 -0.87
N SER A 347 -17.64 16.55 -2.07
CA SER A 347 -17.34 17.89 -2.62
C SER A 347 -18.43 18.94 -2.34
N THR A 348 -19.54 18.55 -1.70
CA THR A 348 -20.66 19.43 -1.40
C THR A 348 -20.50 20.08 -0.03
N THR A 349 -20.51 21.41 0.02
CA THR A 349 -20.50 22.16 1.28
C THR A 349 -21.92 22.61 1.62
N LEU A 350 -22.42 22.19 2.77
CA LEU A 350 -23.65 22.66 3.36
C LEU A 350 -23.35 23.92 4.17
N VAL A 351 -24.15 24.97 3.99
CA VAL A 351 -23.97 26.25 4.68
C VAL A 351 -25.17 26.53 5.56
N PHE A 352 -24.92 26.75 6.84
CA PHE A 352 -25.91 27.08 7.86
C PHE A 352 -25.62 28.43 8.50
N LEU A 353 -26.65 29.07 9.04
CA LEU A 353 -26.54 30.29 9.82
C LEU A 353 -27.15 30.06 11.20
N GLN A 354 -26.35 30.26 12.23
CA GLN A 354 -26.72 30.20 13.63
C GLN A 354 -27.02 31.58 14.17
N ASN A 355 -28.18 31.77 14.79
CA ASN A 355 -28.54 32.95 15.53
C ASN A 355 -28.55 32.59 17.04
N THR A 356 -27.54 32.97 17.78
CA THR A 356 -27.46 32.71 19.23
C THR A 356 -28.12 33.79 20.08
N TYR A 357 -28.51 34.92 19.48
CA TYR A 357 -29.25 35.97 20.18
C TYR A 357 -30.65 35.51 20.65
N ASN A 358 -31.20 36.23 21.59
CA ASN A 358 -32.55 36.00 22.11
C ASN A 358 -33.66 36.69 21.30
N GLN A 359 -33.36 37.24 20.14
CA GLN A 359 -34.29 37.87 19.22
C GLN A 359 -34.05 37.42 17.77
N ALA A 360 -35.07 37.53 16.94
CA ALA A 360 -34.98 37.18 15.53
C ALA A 360 -34.29 38.29 14.71
N TYR A 361 -33.64 37.91 13.66
CA TYR A 361 -32.94 38.79 12.74
C TYR A 361 -33.33 38.55 11.29
N TRP A 362 -33.38 39.65 10.53
CA TRP A 362 -33.34 39.62 9.10
C TRP A 362 -31.88 39.65 8.67
N VAL A 363 -31.45 38.69 7.86
CA VAL A 363 -30.06 38.53 7.45
C VAL A 363 -29.96 38.47 5.92
N GLU A 364 -29.08 39.29 5.39
CA GLU A 364 -28.70 39.30 3.97
C GLU A 364 -27.28 38.73 3.86
N ILE A 365 -27.15 37.62 3.14
CA ILE A 365 -25.89 36.89 2.91
C ILE A 365 -25.42 37.15 1.49
N SER A 366 -24.14 37.44 1.31
CA SER A 366 -23.46 37.60 0.02
C SER A 366 -22.33 36.58 -0.10
N LEU A 367 -22.35 35.81 -1.18
CA LEU A 367 -21.37 34.77 -1.47
C LEU A 367 -20.41 35.22 -2.57
N SER A 368 -19.12 35.20 -2.32
CA SER A 368 -18.07 35.32 -3.34
C SER A 368 -17.49 33.93 -3.58
N LEU A 369 -17.72 33.35 -4.74
CA LEU A 369 -17.43 31.96 -5.06
C LEU A 369 -16.38 31.88 -6.17
N THR A 370 -15.36 31.04 -5.97
CA THR A 370 -14.36 30.69 -7.00
C THR A 370 -14.49 29.19 -7.27
N ASN A 371 -14.83 28.84 -8.52
CA ASN A 371 -15.09 27.46 -8.94
C ASN A 371 -16.15 26.73 -8.09
N LEU A 372 -17.13 27.46 -7.57
CA LEU A 372 -18.26 26.92 -6.79
C LEU A 372 -19.58 27.50 -7.35
N LEU A 373 -20.61 26.67 -7.29
CA LEU A 373 -22.01 27.05 -7.58
C LEU A 373 -22.82 26.94 -6.27
N SER A 374 -23.64 27.93 -6.00
CA SER A 374 -24.61 27.92 -4.91
C SER A 374 -25.99 27.57 -5.44
N THR A 375 -26.72 26.66 -4.78
CA THR A 375 -28.09 26.29 -5.15
C THR A 375 -29.08 27.43 -4.94
N GLN A 376 -28.79 28.38 -4.05
CA GLN A 376 -29.62 29.53 -3.75
C GLN A 376 -29.09 30.84 -4.35
N GLY A 377 -28.07 30.76 -5.25
CA GLY A 377 -27.42 31.92 -5.88
C GLY A 377 -26.42 32.62 -4.95
N SER A 378 -25.91 33.78 -5.39
CA SER A 378 -24.86 34.54 -4.68
C SER A 378 -25.38 35.50 -3.61
N ARG A 379 -26.69 35.70 -3.54
CA ARG A 379 -27.36 36.60 -2.56
C ARG A 379 -28.56 35.87 -1.97
N ILE A 380 -28.54 35.66 -0.65
CA ILE A 380 -29.58 34.96 0.08
C ILE A 380 -30.12 35.86 1.16
N ILE A 381 -31.43 35.91 1.29
CA ILE A 381 -32.12 36.66 2.33
C ILE A 381 -32.91 35.69 3.19
N ARG A 382 -32.71 35.74 4.52
CA ARG A 382 -33.39 34.88 5.47
C ARG A 382 -33.83 35.63 6.72
N GLU A 383 -34.98 35.25 7.23
CA GLU A 383 -35.36 35.50 8.61
C GLU A 383 -34.86 34.36 9.46
N VAL A 384 -34.12 34.67 10.53
CA VAL A 384 -33.52 33.69 11.41
C VAL A 384 -34.07 33.89 12.82
N PRO A 385 -34.91 32.98 13.30
CA PRO A 385 -35.50 33.07 14.61
C PRO A 385 -34.46 33.12 15.74
N ALA A 386 -34.88 33.56 16.94
CA ALA A 386 -34.00 33.59 18.09
C ALA A 386 -33.54 32.18 18.48
N GLN A 387 -32.28 32.07 18.83
CA GLN A 387 -31.65 30.81 19.31
C GLN A 387 -31.88 29.61 18.36
N THR A 388 -31.71 29.85 17.02
CA THR A 388 -31.91 28.80 16.02
C THR A 388 -30.80 28.79 15.00
N GLU A 389 -30.60 27.62 14.39
CA GLU A 389 -29.84 27.42 13.18
C GLU A 389 -30.79 27.18 12.00
N VAL A 390 -30.50 27.79 10.85
CA VAL A 390 -31.23 27.62 9.60
C VAL A 390 -30.28 27.19 8.49
N PHE A 391 -30.76 26.37 7.57
CA PHE A 391 -30.03 26.04 6.34
C PHE A 391 -30.07 27.22 5.35
N LEU A 392 -28.95 27.49 4.69
CA LEU A 392 -28.82 28.58 3.69
C LEU A 392 -28.76 28.05 2.27
N THR A 393 -27.79 27.20 1.98
CA THR A 393 -27.49 26.75 0.59
C THR A 393 -26.52 25.57 0.60
N LEU A 394 -26.50 24.87 -0.53
CA LEU A 394 -25.40 23.96 -0.91
C LEU A 394 -24.41 24.67 -1.82
N LEU A 395 -23.12 24.46 -1.61
CA LEU A 395 -22.06 24.88 -2.52
C LEU A 395 -21.42 23.64 -3.14
N ARG A 396 -21.31 23.61 -4.48
CA ARG A 396 -20.69 22.51 -5.23
C ARG A 396 -19.65 23.02 -6.20
N PRO A 397 -18.51 22.30 -6.42
CA PRO A 397 -17.56 22.65 -7.44
C PRO A 397 -18.20 22.69 -8.83
N ALA A 398 -17.94 23.77 -9.58
CA ALA A 398 -18.32 23.84 -11.00
C ALA A 398 -17.43 22.91 -11.86
N ASN A 399 -16.18 22.72 -11.44
CA ASN A 399 -15.24 21.74 -11.97
C ASN A 399 -14.49 21.09 -10.80
N PRO A 400 -14.75 19.79 -10.51
CA PRO A 400 -14.13 19.06 -9.39
C PRO A 400 -12.59 18.94 -9.47
N GLU A 401 -12.02 19.02 -10.68
CA GLU A 401 -10.57 18.91 -10.91
C GLU A 401 -9.79 20.18 -10.54
N ARG A 402 -10.51 21.28 -10.25
CA ARG A 402 -9.91 22.56 -9.93
C ARG A 402 -10.15 22.94 -8.47
N GLY A 403 -9.16 23.54 -7.85
CA GLY A 403 -9.30 24.12 -6.51
C GLY A 403 -10.45 25.12 -6.46
N TRP A 404 -11.14 25.17 -5.34
CA TRP A 404 -12.25 26.07 -5.08
C TRP A 404 -12.09 26.82 -3.77
N SER A 405 -12.78 27.96 -3.67
CA SER A 405 -12.83 28.73 -2.43
C SER A 405 -14.11 29.55 -2.36
N HIS A 406 -14.50 29.89 -1.16
CA HIS A 406 -15.62 30.79 -0.92
C HIS A 406 -15.30 31.82 0.16
N ARG A 407 -15.99 32.94 0.10
CA ARG A 407 -16.08 33.95 1.14
C ARG A 407 -17.53 34.26 1.40
N ILE A 408 -17.99 34.22 2.62
CA ILE A 408 -19.35 34.52 3.06
C ILE A 408 -19.29 35.81 3.85
N GLN A 409 -20.11 36.80 3.44
CA GLN A 409 -20.32 38.06 4.14
C GLN A 409 -21.80 38.21 4.41
N TYR A 410 -22.17 38.80 5.54
CA TYR A 410 -23.56 39.03 5.88
C TYR A 410 -23.78 40.39 6.54
N ARG A 411 -24.99 40.94 6.35
CA ARG A 411 -25.53 42.11 7.05
C ARG A 411 -26.81 41.69 7.73
N PHE A 412 -27.09 42.26 8.89
CA PHE A 412 -28.25 41.87 9.66
C PHE A 412 -28.88 43.05 10.35
N ARG A 413 -30.16 42.95 10.62
CA ARG A 413 -30.95 43.89 11.43
C ARG A 413 -31.95 43.10 12.27
N PRO A 414 -32.26 43.54 13.50
CA PRO A 414 -33.29 42.89 14.32
C PRO A 414 -34.63 42.95 13.57
N LEU A 415 -35.41 41.90 13.76
CA LEU A 415 -36.84 41.91 13.43
C LEU A 415 -37.60 42.63 14.53
N PRO A 416 -38.70 43.37 14.16
CA PRO A 416 -39.49 44.11 15.13
C PRO A 416 -40.06 43.27 16.25
#